data_9e425e06a0b91f929bee7af197b32fa6
#
_entry.id   9e425e06a0b91f929bee7af197b32fa6
#
_cell.length_a   1.000
_cell.length_b   1.000
_cell.length_c   1.000
_cell.angle_alpha   90.00
_cell.angle_beta   90.00
_cell.angle_gamma   90.00
#
_symmetry.space_group_name_H-M   'P 1'
#
loop_
_entity.id
_entity.type
_entity.pdbx_description
1 polymer ?
#
loop_
_entity_poly.entity_id
_entity_poly.type
_entity_poly.pdbx_seq_one_letter_code
_entity_poly.pdbx_strand_id
1 'polypeptide(L)'
;DNGKKISIKYQINDNSYQINQSITLNEGFEDTDFINLKWKNKPYHQELNTNNEKNQSTINYLDENDNFDYLDYPSTEDESIEISNPIKWISFKQQYFISSIISNDLFYDSKLFSLHEKGDEFVKDFIIESKIKLINNSINLDYYFGPNDYKILKEISTDFDKNIYLGFETIGVRTFNKYVLIPIFNFLKNFTESYGLIILLMVIVIRFIITPFTYKSHISMAKMKVLNPEIQAIREKHEGDMQKSQAETMELYQKTGVSPLGGCLPILFQMPILISVFYFIPNMIEFRGQSFLWANDLSTYDSILRLPFTIPFYGSHVSLFTILMAISIMLMNKTNMQMQASMEGPMKYFQYFIPIMMLFFFNSFSSGLTYYYFLTNIATYGQMNIFKKFVDESKIKDEIELNKKKNVNSKKSSFQIRLDEAMKAKQNKNKK
;
A
#
# COMPACT_ATOMS: atom_id res chain seq x y z
N ASP A 1 11.46 -54.84 -5.71
CA ASP A 1 10.16 -55.11 -5.09
C ASP A 1 10.35 -56.00 -3.89
N ASN A 2 10.69 -55.41 -2.73
CA ASN A 2 10.94 -56.09 -1.47
C ASN A 2 9.68 -56.22 -0.59
N GLY A 3 8.48 -56.35 -1.19
CA GLY A 3 7.22 -56.42 -0.42
C GLY A 3 6.72 -55.09 0.20
N LYS A 4 7.48 -54.01 0.03
CA LYS A 4 7.09 -52.70 0.52
C LYS A 4 5.91 -52.15 -0.27
N LYS A 5 4.87 -51.72 0.40
CA LYS A 5 3.66 -51.16 -0.22
C LYS A 5 3.36 -49.76 0.31
N ILE A 6 3.20 -48.81 -0.61
CA ILE A 6 2.79 -47.44 -0.32
C ILE A 6 1.40 -47.24 -0.91
N SER A 7 0.47 -46.76 -0.13
CA SER A 7 -0.87 -46.35 -0.57
C SER A 7 -0.96 -44.82 -0.57
N ILE A 8 -1.31 -44.24 -1.72
CA ILE A 8 -1.53 -42.81 -1.86
C ILE A 8 -2.99 -42.61 -2.26
N LYS A 9 -3.71 -41.85 -1.43
CA LYS A 9 -5.10 -41.49 -1.68
C LYS A 9 -5.21 -39.98 -1.86
N TYR A 10 -5.90 -39.56 -2.91
CA TYR A 10 -6.29 -38.18 -3.14
C TYR A 10 -7.79 -38.04 -2.95
N GLN A 11 -8.22 -36.99 -2.29
CA GLN A 11 -9.61 -36.60 -2.14
C GLN A 11 -9.78 -35.16 -2.64
N ILE A 12 -10.66 -34.97 -3.59
CA ILE A 12 -11.03 -33.68 -4.18
C ILE A 12 -12.49 -33.45 -3.86
N ASN A 13 -12.79 -32.29 -3.30
CA ASN A 13 -14.16 -31.89 -2.96
C ASN A 13 -14.69 -30.94 -4.05
N ASP A 14 -15.96 -31.06 -4.38
CA ASP A 14 -16.61 -30.15 -5.32
C ASP A 14 -16.57 -28.71 -4.78
N ASN A 15 -16.35 -27.76 -5.70
CA ASN A 15 -16.27 -26.32 -5.38
C ASN A 15 -15.16 -25.94 -4.39
N SER A 16 -14.11 -26.74 -4.28
CA SER A 16 -12.94 -26.48 -3.45
C SER A 16 -11.67 -26.39 -4.28
N TYR A 17 -10.78 -25.48 -3.89
CA TYR A 17 -9.41 -25.39 -4.44
C TYR A 17 -8.42 -26.26 -3.66
N GLN A 18 -8.91 -27.10 -2.73
CA GLN A 18 -8.09 -27.96 -1.89
C GLN A 18 -8.09 -29.40 -2.41
N ILE A 19 -6.95 -30.04 -2.30
CA ILE A 19 -6.75 -31.48 -2.55
C ILE A 19 -6.15 -32.08 -1.28
N ASN A 20 -6.87 -33.00 -0.65
CA ASN A 20 -6.35 -33.74 0.47
C ASN A 20 -5.58 -34.98 -0.03
N GLN A 21 -4.36 -35.17 0.43
CA GLN A 21 -3.52 -36.33 0.13
C GLN A 21 -3.21 -37.09 1.40
N SER A 22 -3.49 -38.39 1.41
CA SER A 22 -3.05 -39.28 2.48
C SER A 22 -2.08 -40.32 1.93
N ILE A 23 -0.90 -40.40 2.51
CA ILE A 23 0.16 -41.36 2.15
C ILE A 23 0.28 -42.32 3.33
N THR A 24 0.05 -43.61 3.09
CA THR A 24 0.18 -44.64 4.12
C THR A 24 1.28 -45.61 3.72
N LEU A 25 2.25 -45.80 4.61
CA LEU A 25 3.32 -46.76 4.47
C LEU A 25 2.89 -48.05 5.13
N ASN A 26 2.71 -49.09 4.32
CA ASN A 26 2.38 -50.42 4.84
C ASN A 26 3.69 -51.16 5.18
N GLU A 27 3.67 -52.47 5.28
CA GLU A 27 4.78 -53.34 5.69
C GLU A 27 6.17 -52.92 5.10
N GLY A 28 7.20 -53.01 5.92
CA GLY A 28 8.59 -52.79 5.53
C GLY A 28 9.15 -51.38 5.73
N PHE A 29 8.41 -50.51 6.45
CA PHE A 29 8.84 -49.16 6.81
C PHE A 29 8.90 -48.91 8.33
N GLU A 30 9.11 -49.95 9.13
CA GLU A 30 8.95 -49.95 10.58
C GLU A 30 9.94 -49.01 11.30
N ASP A 31 11.08 -48.70 10.68
CA ASP A 31 12.12 -47.82 11.25
C ASP A 31 12.13 -46.42 10.61
N THR A 32 11.05 -46.01 9.94
CA THR A 32 11.02 -44.73 9.23
C THR A 32 10.20 -43.71 10.02
N ASP A 33 10.87 -42.75 10.65
CA ASP A 33 10.22 -41.66 11.41
C ASP A 33 9.82 -40.47 10.53
N PHE A 34 10.61 -40.20 9.47
CA PHE A 34 10.44 -39.06 8.59
C PHE A 34 10.48 -39.45 7.11
N ILE A 35 9.72 -38.73 6.31
CA ILE A 35 9.81 -38.76 4.85
C ILE A 35 10.35 -37.44 4.34
N ASN A 36 11.26 -37.48 3.36
CA ASN A 36 11.74 -36.30 2.67
C ASN A 36 10.72 -35.87 1.60
N LEU A 37 10.26 -34.63 1.71
CA LEU A 37 9.47 -33.97 0.70
C LEU A 37 10.36 -33.06 -0.14
N LYS A 38 10.28 -33.18 -1.45
CA LYS A 38 10.81 -32.18 -2.39
C LYS A 38 9.69 -31.77 -3.33
N TRP A 39 9.33 -30.49 -3.26
CA TRP A 39 8.32 -29.93 -4.13
C TRP A 39 8.89 -28.78 -4.96
N LYS A 40 8.69 -28.83 -6.27
CA LYS A 40 9.12 -27.83 -7.23
C LYS A 40 7.93 -27.23 -7.95
N ASN A 41 7.97 -25.91 -8.15
CA ASN A 41 7.00 -25.22 -8.96
C ASN A 41 7.70 -24.16 -9.82
N LYS A 42 7.47 -24.23 -11.12
CA LYS A 42 8.03 -23.30 -12.10
C LYS A 42 6.87 -22.70 -12.92
N PRO A 43 6.21 -21.67 -12.38
CA PRO A 43 5.02 -21.11 -13.01
C PRO A 43 5.37 -20.28 -14.24
N TYR A 44 4.55 -20.41 -15.30
CA TYR A 44 4.57 -19.52 -16.45
C TYR A 44 4.05 -18.13 -16.08
N HIS A 45 4.50 -17.12 -16.85
CA HIS A 45 3.90 -15.79 -16.75
C HIS A 45 2.43 -15.81 -17.15
N GLN A 46 1.60 -15.17 -16.34
CA GLN A 46 0.15 -15.06 -16.55
C GLN A 46 -0.31 -13.60 -16.66
N GLU A 47 0.56 -12.67 -16.26
CA GLU A 47 0.21 -11.26 -16.17
C GLU A 47 0.89 -10.44 -17.28
N LEU A 48 0.21 -9.38 -17.73
CA LEU A 48 0.73 -8.49 -18.77
C LEU A 48 2.02 -7.79 -18.35
N ASN A 49 2.14 -7.44 -17.07
CA ASN A 49 3.34 -6.85 -16.48
C ASN A 49 4.19 -7.94 -15.81
N THR A 50 5.00 -8.63 -16.62
CA THR A 50 5.86 -9.74 -16.17
C THR A 50 6.84 -9.35 -15.09
N ASN A 51 7.38 -8.12 -15.11
CA ASN A 51 8.27 -7.62 -14.08
C ASN A 51 7.55 -7.45 -12.73
N ASN A 52 6.33 -6.92 -12.75
CA ASN A 52 5.52 -6.83 -11.54
C ASN A 52 5.15 -8.21 -11.01
N GLU A 53 4.78 -9.15 -11.89
CA GLU A 53 4.48 -10.52 -11.51
C GLU A 53 5.70 -11.21 -10.86
N LYS A 54 6.90 -11.07 -11.43
CA LYS A 54 8.16 -11.56 -10.82
C LYS A 54 8.38 -10.96 -9.43
N ASN A 55 8.26 -9.64 -9.30
CA ASN A 55 8.45 -8.93 -8.03
C ASN A 55 7.42 -9.32 -6.96
N GLN A 56 6.19 -9.66 -7.38
CA GLN A 56 5.11 -10.08 -6.49
C GLN A 56 5.18 -11.57 -6.10
N SER A 57 6.07 -12.35 -6.74
CA SER A 57 6.14 -13.79 -6.57
C SER A 57 7.25 -14.18 -5.60
N THR A 58 6.89 -14.91 -4.54
CA THR A 58 7.79 -15.31 -3.45
C THR A 58 7.32 -16.61 -2.80
N ILE A 59 8.08 -17.14 -1.84
CA ILE A 59 7.67 -18.23 -0.97
C ILE A 59 7.28 -17.65 0.38
N ASN A 60 6.02 -17.88 0.79
CA ASN A 60 5.52 -17.51 2.12
C ASN A 60 5.40 -18.77 2.98
N TYR A 61 5.57 -18.62 4.29
CA TYR A 61 5.39 -19.70 5.23
C TYR A 61 4.89 -19.21 6.60
N LEU A 62 4.31 -20.13 7.37
CA LEU A 62 3.90 -19.92 8.76
C LEU A 62 4.56 -20.97 9.63
N ASP A 63 5.31 -20.55 10.65
CA ASP A 63 5.92 -21.48 11.60
C ASP A 63 4.90 -22.03 12.64
N GLU A 64 5.33 -22.95 13.48
CA GLU A 64 4.51 -23.54 14.54
C GLU A 64 4.04 -22.52 15.59
N ASN A 65 4.77 -21.41 15.75
CA ASN A 65 4.50 -20.34 16.72
C ASN A 65 3.62 -19.23 16.14
N ASP A 66 3.01 -19.44 14.96
CA ASP A 66 2.21 -18.47 14.22
C ASP A 66 3.01 -17.24 13.74
N ASN A 67 4.32 -17.36 13.56
CA ASN A 67 5.12 -16.34 12.92
C ASN A 67 5.04 -16.53 11.39
N PHE A 68 4.44 -15.56 10.71
CA PHE A 68 4.41 -15.48 9.26
C PHE A 68 5.68 -14.80 8.75
N ASP A 69 6.32 -15.40 7.75
CA ASP A 69 7.48 -14.81 7.08
C ASP A 69 7.52 -15.22 5.60
N TYR A 70 8.43 -14.64 4.83
CA TYR A 70 8.57 -14.87 3.39
C TYR A 70 10.01 -14.69 2.92
N LEU A 71 10.38 -15.39 1.83
CA LEU A 71 11.60 -15.11 1.10
C LEU A 71 11.39 -13.81 0.34
N ASP A 72 12.37 -12.98 0.42
CA ASP A 72 12.47 -11.60 -0.03
C ASP A 72 11.36 -11.10 -0.99
N TYR A 73 10.91 -9.89 -0.76
CA TYR A 73 9.82 -9.26 -1.50
C TYR A 73 9.98 -7.73 -1.47
N PRO A 74 10.15 -7.10 -2.62
CA PRO A 74 10.37 -7.63 -3.97
C PRO A 74 11.81 -8.09 -4.18
N SER A 75 12.02 -9.31 -4.71
CA SER A 75 13.35 -9.84 -5.00
C SER A 75 13.67 -9.89 -6.49
N THR A 76 14.90 -9.55 -6.82
CA THR A 76 15.46 -9.66 -8.18
C THR A 76 16.68 -10.58 -8.25
N GLU A 77 17.02 -11.26 -7.16
CA GLU A 77 18.17 -12.16 -7.03
C GLU A 77 17.74 -13.53 -6.54
N ASP A 78 18.62 -14.53 -6.71
CA ASP A 78 18.41 -15.87 -6.19
C ASP A 78 18.48 -15.85 -4.66
N GLU A 79 17.51 -16.49 -4.03
CA GLU A 79 17.40 -16.53 -2.57
C GLU A 79 17.15 -17.92 -2.05
N SER A 80 17.70 -18.17 -0.87
CA SER A 80 17.47 -19.40 -0.14
C SER A 80 17.52 -19.16 1.37
N ILE A 81 16.70 -19.91 2.10
CA ILE A 81 16.68 -19.90 3.56
C ILE A 81 16.55 -21.32 4.10
N GLU A 82 17.26 -21.60 5.20
CA GLU A 82 17.09 -22.80 6.02
C GLU A 82 16.32 -22.43 7.28
N ILE A 83 15.21 -23.13 7.54
CA ILE A 83 14.29 -22.83 8.64
C ILE A 83 14.32 -23.99 9.62
N SER A 84 14.76 -23.73 10.85
CA SER A 84 14.86 -24.73 11.91
C SER A 84 13.53 -24.95 12.64
N ASN A 85 12.68 -23.91 12.72
CA ASN A 85 11.36 -24.04 13.35
C ASN A 85 10.44 -24.87 12.44
N PRO A 86 9.65 -25.79 13.01
CA PRO A 86 8.64 -26.50 12.25
C PRO A 86 7.63 -25.55 11.59
N ILE A 87 7.17 -25.88 10.39
CA ILE A 87 6.29 -25.04 9.57
C ILE A 87 4.92 -25.71 9.44
N LYS A 88 3.84 -24.91 9.55
CA LYS A 88 2.45 -25.35 9.36
C LYS A 88 2.05 -25.40 7.90
N TRP A 89 2.41 -24.37 7.14
CA TRP A 89 2.15 -24.31 5.70
C TRP A 89 3.21 -23.51 4.96
N ILE A 90 3.41 -23.86 3.70
CA ILE A 90 4.34 -23.19 2.77
C ILE A 90 3.58 -22.90 1.48
N SER A 91 3.73 -21.70 0.94
CA SER A 91 3.03 -21.23 -0.25
C SER A 91 4.00 -20.70 -1.30
N PHE A 92 3.91 -21.19 -2.54
CA PHE A 92 4.45 -20.52 -3.71
C PHE A 92 3.44 -19.45 -4.14
N LYS A 93 3.68 -18.23 -3.70
CA LYS A 93 2.80 -17.10 -3.96
C LYS A 93 3.18 -16.43 -5.27
N GLN A 94 2.24 -16.29 -6.19
CA GLN A 94 2.26 -15.40 -7.34
C GLN A 94 1.36 -14.18 -7.09
N GLN A 95 1.24 -13.27 -8.05
CA GLN A 95 0.45 -12.06 -7.86
C GLN A 95 -1.01 -12.37 -7.49
N TYR A 96 -1.70 -13.22 -8.26
CA TYR A 96 -3.13 -13.51 -8.09
C TYR A 96 -3.44 -14.97 -7.77
N PHE A 97 -2.44 -15.85 -7.81
CA PHE A 97 -2.63 -17.27 -7.53
C PHE A 97 -1.58 -17.78 -6.56
N ILE A 98 -1.92 -18.83 -5.84
CA ILE A 98 -0.97 -19.55 -5.00
C ILE A 98 -1.08 -21.06 -5.21
N SER A 99 0.06 -21.71 -5.02
CA SER A 99 0.16 -23.15 -4.83
C SER A 99 0.76 -23.40 -3.46
N SER A 100 0.02 -24.06 -2.59
CA SER A 100 0.43 -24.24 -1.20
C SER A 100 0.33 -25.67 -0.74
N ILE A 101 1.15 -26.00 0.25
CA ILE A 101 1.10 -27.27 0.98
C ILE A 101 0.97 -26.97 2.48
N ILE A 102 0.03 -27.65 3.09
CA ILE A 102 -0.36 -27.48 4.48
C ILE A 102 -0.25 -28.84 5.17
N SER A 103 0.32 -28.90 6.35
CA SER A 103 0.41 -30.13 7.13
C SER A 103 0.06 -29.90 8.58
N ASN A 104 -0.83 -30.73 9.11
CA ASN A 104 -1.10 -30.79 10.55
C ASN A 104 0.08 -31.40 11.33
N ASP A 105 0.89 -32.22 10.65
CA ASP A 105 2.04 -32.93 11.22
C ASP A 105 3.34 -32.13 11.12
N LEU A 106 3.26 -30.90 10.63
CA LEU A 106 4.35 -29.93 10.43
C LEU A 106 5.42 -30.37 9.42
N PHE A 107 6.15 -29.38 8.92
CA PHE A 107 7.34 -29.57 8.08
C PHE A 107 8.59 -29.23 8.89
N TYR A 108 9.56 -30.13 8.92
CA TYR A 108 10.81 -30.02 9.69
C TYR A 108 12.00 -29.84 8.76
N ASP A 109 13.07 -29.20 9.26
CA ASP A 109 14.35 -28.99 8.56
C ASP A 109 14.13 -28.44 7.14
N SER A 110 13.31 -27.40 7.02
CA SER A 110 12.87 -26.90 5.72
C SER A 110 13.91 -26.01 5.08
N LYS A 111 14.16 -26.25 3.77
CA LYS A 111 14.97 -25.39 2.90
C LYS A 111 14.11 -24.88 1.77
N LEU A 112 14.06 -23.57 1.64
CA LEU A 112 13.28 -22.90 0.63
C LEU A 112 14.20 -22.15 -0.33
N PHE A 113 13.92 -22.29 -1.64
CA PHE A 113 14.72 -21.67 -2.70
C PHE A 113 13.79 -20.92 -3.65
N SER A 114 14.09 -19.68 -3.96
CA SER A 114 13.48 -18.85 -4.98
C SER A 114 14.55 -18.44 -5.97
N LEU A 115 14.60 -19.09 -7.14
CA LEU A 115 15.65 -18.90 -8.12
C LEU A 115 15.11 -18.09 -9.30
N HIS A 116 15.93 -17.13 -9.77
CA HIS A 116 15.59 -16.31 -10.94
C HIS A 116 15.91 -17.06 -12.22
N GLU A 117 14.90 -17.13 -13.07
CA GLU A 117 15.06 -17.69 -14.41
C GLU A 117 15.61 -16.63 -15.38
N LYS A 118 16.62 -17.07 -16.17
CA LYS A 118 17.12 -16.28 -17.29
C LYS A 118 16.19 -16.42 -18.48
N GLY A 119 15.21 -15.55 -18.59
CA GLY A 119 14.24 -15.55 -19.70
C GLY A 119 12.88 -15.01 -19.27
N ASP A 120 11.97 -14.89 -20.24
CA ASP A 120 10.64 -14.30 -20.04
C ASP A 120 9.51 -15.32 -20.09
N GLU A 121 9.83 -16.62 -20.02
CA GLU A 121 8.83 -17.70 -20.10
C GLU A 121 8.25 -18.02 -18.72
N PHE A 122 9.12 -18.06 -17.69
CA PHE A 122 8.76 -18.44 -16.33
C PHE A 122 8.95 -17.28 -15.36
N VAL A 123 8.12 -17.29 -14.32
CA VAL A 123 8.20 -16.28 -13.25
C VAL A 123 9.46 -16.48 -12.42
N LYS A 124 9.60 -17.65 -11.79
CA LYS A 124 10.73 -18.08 -10.95
C LYS A 124 10.75 -19.62 -10.88
N ASP A 125 11.85 -20.21 -10.41
CA ASP A 125 11.91 -21.62 -10.02
C ASP A 125 11.85 -21.70 -8.49
N PHE A 126 10.75 -22.20 -7.96
CA PHE A 126 10.51 -22.37 -6.53
C PHE A 126 10.77 -23.83 -6.14
N ILE A 127 11.55 -24.03 -5.06
CA ILE A 127 11.85 -25.36 -4.55
C ILE A 127 11.67 -25.37 -3.04
N ILE A 128 10.99 -26.39 -2.55
CA ILE A 128 10.88 -26.73 -1.12
C ILE A 128 11.52 -28.09 -0.93
N GLU A 129 12.42 -28.17 0.04
CA GLU A 129 12.95 -29.42 0.58
C GLU A 129 12.67 -29.44 2.08
N SER A 130 11.99 -30.49 2.57
CA SER A 130 11.56 -30.56 3.95
C SER A 130 11.41 -32.01 4.41
N LYS A 131 11.32 -32.23 5.70
CA LYS A 131 10.99 -33.52 6.30
C LYS A 131 9.60 -33.47 6.92
N ILE A 132 8.84 -34.55 6.77
CA ILE A 132 7.52 -34.69 7.38
C ILE A 132 7.56 -35.91 8.28
N LYS A 133 7.08 -35.75 9.51
CA LYS A 133 7.00 -36.83 10.49
C LYS A 133 5.87 -37.79 10.14
N LEU A 134 6.16 -39.08 10.23
CA LEU A 134 5.16 -40.12 10.10
C LEU A 134 4.40 -40.29 11.42
N ILE A 135 3.07 -40.24 11.35
CA ILE A 135 2.18 -40.52 12.50
C ILE A 135 1.35 -41.77 12.13
N ASN A 136 1.51 -42.83 12.88
CA ASN A 136 0.86 -44.13 12.61
C ASN A 136 1.08 -44.61 11.16
N ASN A 137 2.35 -44.53 10.70
CA ASN A 137 2.75 -44.86 9.33
C ASN A 137 2.01 -44.07 8.22
N SER A 138 1.44 -42.93 8.55
CA SER A 138 0.69 -42.12 7.60
C SER A 138 1.12 -40.66 7.65
N ILE A 139 0.98 -39.98 6.52
CA ILE A 139 1.12 -38.51 6.35
C ILE A 139 -0.14 -37.99 5.71
N ASN A 140 -0.66 -36.86 6.23
CA ASN A 140 -1.77 -36.15 5.63
C ASN A 140 -1.31 -34.76 5.22
N LEU A 141 -1.50 -34.46 3.94
CA LEU A 141 -1.14 -33.20 3.32
C LEU A 141 -2.36 -32.58 2.66
N ASP A 142 -2.56 -31.31 2.85
CA ASP A 142 -3.57 -30.54 2.16
C ASP A 142 -2.88 -29.58 1.18
N TYR A 143 -3.19 -29.75 -0.09
CA TYR A 143 -2.74 -28.81 -1.13
C TYR A 143 -3.84 -27.79 -1.40
N TYR A 144 -3.43 -26.55 -1.62
CA TYR A 144 -4.30 -25.51 -2.15
C TYR A 144 -3.74 -25.01 -3.48
N PHE A 145 -4.54 -25.06 -4.54
CA PHE A 145 -4.23 -24.50 -5.85
C PHE A 145 -5.37 -23.57 -6.25
N GLY A 146 -5.18 -22.28 -6.07
CA GLY A 146 -6.30 -21.38 -6.27
C GLY A 146 -5.96 -19.89 -6.24
N PRO A 147 -7.01 -19.07 -6.32
CA PRO A 147 -6.87 -17.61 -6.34
C PRO A 147 -6.47 -17.05 -5.00
N ASN A 148 -5.78 -15.90 -5.02
CA ASN A 148 -5.52 -15.06 -3.86
C ASN A 148 -6.79 -14.25 -3.50
N ASP A 149 -7.89 -14.94 -3.22
CA ASP A 149 -9.13 -14.33 -2.75
C ASP A 149 -9.14 -14.28 -1.23
N TYR A 150 -9.31 -13.07 -0.67
CA TYR A 150 -9.23 -12.85 0.78
C TYR A 150 -10.25 -13.69 1.56
N LYS A 151 -11.47 -13.82 1.05
CA LYS A 151 -12.53 -14.55 1.72
C LYS A 151 -12.24 -16.05 1.74
N ILE A 152 -11.76 -16.58 0.63
CA ILE A 152 -11.40 -18.00 0.49
C ILE A 152 -10.21 -18.31 1.39
N LEU A 153 -9.11 -17.54 1.27
CA LEU A 153 -7.88 -17.84 2.02
C LEU A 153 -8.08 -17.81 3.53
N LYS A 154 -8.93 -16.91 4.04
CA LYS A 154 -9.21 -16.81 5.46
C LYS A 154 -9.81 -18.09 6.07
N GLU A 155 -10.47 -18.91 5.25
CA GLU A 155 -11.15 -20.14 5.68
C GLU A 155 -10.23 -21.38 5.57
N ILE A 156 -9.06 -21.28 4.92
CA ILE A 156 -8.17 -22.42 4.65
C ILE A 156 -7.35 -22.81 5.88
N SER A 157 -6.63 -21.85 6.47
CA SER A 157 -5.75 -22.09 7.62
C SER A 157 -5.47 -20.79 8.37
N THR A 158 -4.87 -20.90 9.55
CA THR A 158 -4.43 -19.74 10.35
C THR A 158 -3.53 -18.84 9.53
N ASP A 159 -3.85 -17.54 9.51
CA ASP A 159 -3.08 -16.50 8.84
C ASP A 159 -2.80 -16.73 7.34
N PHE A 160 -3.53 -17.65 6.71
CA PHE A 160 -3.36 -17.97 5.30
C PHE A 160 -3.75 -16.79 4.37
N ASP A 161 -4.60 -15.87 4.84
CA ASP A 161 -4.92 -14.59 4.20
C ASP A 161 -3.70 -13.64 4.09
N LYS A 162 -2.60 -13.90 4.84
CA LYS A 162 -1.34 -13.17 4.72
C LYS A 162 -0.61 -13.42 3.39
N ASN A 163 -1.00 -14.44 2.63
CA ASN A 163 -0.57 -14.61 1.25
C ASN A 163 -0.97 -13.42 0.35
N ILE A 164 -2.01 -12.65 0.70
CA ILE A 164 -2.33 -11.39 0.05
C ILE A 164 -1.58 -10.27 0.77
N TYR A 165 -0.67 -9.60 0.05
CA TYR A 165 0.07 -8.48 0.61
C TYR A 165 -0.80 -7.21 0.64
N LEU A 166 -1.41 -6.95 1.77
CA LEU A 166 -2.27 -5.78 1.99
C LEU A 166 -1.53 -4.59 2.64
N GLY A 167 -0.20 -4.58 2.59
CA GLY A 167 0.64 -3.53 3.15
C GLY A 167 1.15 -3.81 4.57
N PHE A 168 1.90 -2.86 5.11
CA PHE A 168 2.63 -2.98 6.38
C PHE A 168 1.70 -3.00 7.59
N GLU A 169 1.95 -3.90 8.53
CA GLU A 169 1.24 -3.94 9.81
C GLU A 169 1.72 -2.83 10.76
N THR A 170 3.01 -2.51 10.75
CA THR A 170 3.66 -1.55 11.65
C THR A 170 3.02 -0.16 11.66
N ILE A 171 2.46 0.28 10.53
CA ILE A 171 1.76 1.57 10.39
C ILE A 171 0.25 1.40 10.18
N GLY A 172 -0.27 0.19 10.42
CA GLY A 172 -1.71 -0.10 10.39
C GLY A 172 -2.33 -0.16 8.98
N VAL A 173 -1.53 -0.21 7.90
CA VAL A 173 -2.03 -0.26 6.50
C VAL A 173 -2.80 -1.56 6.26
N ARG A 174 -2.23 -2.71 6.62
CA ARG A 174 -2.93 -4.00 6.52
C ARG A 174 -4.22 -4.01 7.33
N THR A 175 -4.16 -3.51 8.57
CA THR A 175 -5.33 -3.40 9.45
C THR A 175 -6.42 -2.54 8.83
N PHE A 176 -6.08 -1.39 8.25
CA PHE A 176 -7.03 -0.52 7.56
C PHE A 176 -7.64 -1.21 6.33
N ASN A 177 -6.83 -1.90 5.52
CA ASN A 177 -7.32 -2.67 4.38
C ASN A 177 -8.30 -3.76 4.83
N LYS A 178 -7.92 -4.54 5.85
CA LYS A 178 -8.71 -5.68 6.37
C LYS A 178 -10.05 -5.25 6.97
N TYR A 179 -10.07 -4.17 7.75
CA TYR A 179 -11.25 -3.78 8.53
C TYR A 179 -12.04 -2.59 7.94
N VAL A 180 -11.50 -1.89 6.96
CA VAL A 180 -12.19 -0.75 6.33
C VAL A 180 -12.38 -0.96 4.84
N LEU A 181 -11.32 -1.15 4.05
CA LEU A 181 -11.45 -1.19 2.58
C LEU A 181 -12.14 -2.47 2.09
N ILE A 182 -11.75 -3.66 2.58
CA ILE A 182 -12.39 -4.93 2.20
C ILE A 182 -13.88 -4.95 2.56
N PRO A 183 -14.33 -4.57 3.77
CA PRO A 183 -15.74 -4.47 4.08
C PRO A 183 -16.52 -3.48 3.20
N ILE A 184 -15.96 -2.29 2.95
CA ILE A 184 -16.58 -1.31 2.04
C ILE A 184 -16.70 -1.89 0.63
N PHE A 185 -15.64 -2.48 0.11
CA PHE A 185 -15.60 -3.10 -1.21
C PHE A 185 -16.65 -4.21 -1.32
N ASN A 186 -16.69 -5.15 -0.38
CA ASN A 186 -17.67 -6.24 -0.36
C ASN A 186 -19.11 -5.74 -0.23
N PHE A 187 -19.35 -4.67 0.55
CA PHE A 187 -20.65 -4.04 0.63
C PHE A 187 -21.08 -3.43 -0.71
N LEU A 188 -20.18 -2.76 -1.40
CA LEU A 188 -20.45 -2.12 -2.69
C LEU A 188 -20.68 -3.12 -3.82
N LYS A 189 -20.07 -4.31 -3.76
CA LYS A 189 -20.36 -5.42 -4.70
C LYS A 189 -21.82 -5.85 -4.72
N ASN A 190 -22.60 -5.59 -3.67
CA ASN A 190 -24.02 -5.90 -3.65
C ASN A 190 -24.87 -4.95 -4.51
N PHE A 191 -24.33 -3.80 -4.92
CA PHE A 191 -25.07 -2.78 -5.68
C PHE A 191 -24.73 -2.76 -7.16
N THR A 192 -23.58 -3.27 -7.57
CA THR A 192 -23.11 -3.24 -8.96
C THR A 192 -22.07 -4.30 -9.22
N GLU A 193 -22.08 -4.86 -10.42
CA GLU A 193 -21.05 -5.78 -10.93
C GLU A 193 -19.91 -5.05 -11.63
N SER A 194 -20.04 -3.74 -11.88
CA SER A 194 -18.99 -2.95 -12.53
C SER A 194 -17.93 -2.52 -11.51
N TYR A 195 -16.75 -3.11 -11.60
CA TYR A 195 -15.64 -2.81 -10.67
C TYR A 195 -15.12 -1.37 -10.81
N GLY A 196 -15.20 -0.76 -11.99
CA GLY A 196 -14.92 0.66 -12.15
C GLY A 196 -15.91 1.56 -11.39
N LEU A 197 -17.20 1.20 -11.36
CA LEU A 197 -18.21 1.90 -10.54
C LEU A 197 -17.95 1.63 -9.03
N ILE A 198 -17.52 0.43 -8.66
CA ILE A 198 -17.15 0.14 -7.26
C ILE A 198 -16.01 1.06 -6.82
N ILE A 199 -14.98 1.26 -7.63
CA ILE A 199 -13.89 2.21 -7.34
C ILE A 199 -14.43 3.63 -7.16
N LEU A 200 -15.30 4.10 -8.04
CA LEU A 200 -15.95 5.42 -7.92
C LEU A 200 -16.71 5.55 -6.60
N LEU A 201 -17.54 4.56 -6.26
CA LEU A 201 -18.32 4.55 -5.02
C LEU A 201 -17.41 4.47 -3.78
N MET A 202 -16.33 3.70 -3.83
CA MET A 202 -15.32 3.67 -2.76
C MET A 202 -14.73 5.07 -2.52
N VAL A 203 -14.37 5.80 -3.58
CA VAL A 203 -13.87 7.18 -3.45
C VAL A 203 -14.93 8.05 -2.75
N ILE A 204 -16.20 7.97 -3.15
CA ILE A 204 -17.28 8.76 -2.54
C ILE A 204 -17.43 8.43 -1.06
N VAL A 205 -17.50 7.15 -0.69
CA VAL A 205 -17.65 6.71 0.70
C VAL A 205 -16.47 7.15 1.55
N ILE A 206 -15.24 6.91 1.09
CA ILE A 206 -14.02 7.32 1.82
C ILE A 206 -13.99 8.84 1.99
N ARG A 207 -14.32 9.61 0.95
CA ARG A 207 -14.38 11.07 1.00
C ARG A 207 -15.41 11.55 1.99
N PHE A 208 -16.57 10.93 2.02
CA PHE A 208 -17.63 11.27 2.97
C PHE A 208 -17.15 11.07 4.42
N ILE A 209 -16.49 9.95 4.71
CA ILE A 209 -15.96 9.63 6.05
C ILE A 209 -14.90 10.66 6.49
N ILE A 210 -13.99 11.09 5.60
CA ILE A 210 -12.91 12.01 5.95
C ILE A 210 -13.30 13.49 5.86
N THR A 211 -14.50 13.83 5.33
CA THR A 211 -14.98 15.21 5.15
C THR A 211 -14.88 16.08 6.42
N PRO A 212 -15.27 15.62 7.63
CA PRO A 212 -15.16 16.46 8.84
C PRO A 212 -13.70 16.87 9.15
N PHE A 213 -12.74 15.99 8.91
CA PHE A 213 -11.32 16.25 9.15
C PHE A 213 -10.73 17.20 8.09
N THR A 214 -11.08 16.97 6.81
CA THR A 214 -10.63 17.81 5.70
C THR A 214 -11.23 19.21 5.78
N TYR A 215 -12.46 19.37 6.25
CA TYR A 215 -13.08 20.68 6.47
C TYR A 215 -12.36 21.48 7.56
N LYS A 216 -12.07 20.87 8.72
CA LYS A 216 -11.28 21.53 9.81
C LYS A 216 -9.91 21.98 9.32
N SER A 217 -9.25 21.15 8.52
CA SER A 217 -7.97 21.50 7.95
C SER A 217 -8.09 22.64 6.92
N HIS A 218 -9.15 22.65 6.10
CA HIS A 218 -9.41 23.75 5.18
C HIS A 218 -9.59 25.09 5.90
N ILE A 219 -10.31 25.11 7.02
CA ILE A 219 -10.43 26.32 7.87
C ILE A 219 -9.04 26.76 8.38
N SER A 220 -8.19 25.83 8.82
CA SER A 220 -6.85 26.17 9.28
C SER A 220 -5.97 26.74 8.16
N MET A 221 -6.07 26.21 6.94
CA MET A 221 -5.39 26.77 5.77
C MET A 221 -5.92 28.17 5.42
N ALA A 222 -7.22 28.40 5.55
CA ALA A 222 -7.81 29.72 5.32
C ALA A 222 -7.30 30.74 6.34
N LYS A 223 -7.14 30.35 7.64
CA LYS A 223 -6.52 31.19 8.67
C LYS A 223 -5.07 31.54 8.33
N MET A 224 -4.28 30.58 7.84
CA MET A 224 -2.89 30.85 7.40
C MET A 224 -2.86 31.79 6.18
N LYS A 225 -3.80 31.65 5.23
CA LYS A 225 -3.91 32.57 4.09
C LYS A 225 -4.14 34.02 4.54
N VAL A 226 -4.99 34.24 5.53
CA VAL A 226 -5.26 35.58 6.10
C VAL A 226 -4.00 36.17 6.72
N LEU A 227 -3.10 35.36 7.30
CA LEU A 227 -1.85 35.79 7.91
C LEU A 227 -0.69 35.98 6.90
N ASN A 228 -0.85 35.58 5.65
CA ASN A 228 0.21 35.68 4.64
C ASN A 228 0.85 37.08 4.51
N PRO A 229 0.10 38.20 4.50
CA PRO A 229 0.72 39.53 4.42
C PRO A 229 1.66 39.81 5.60
N GLU A 230 1.27 39.42 6.82
CA GLU A 230 2.09 39.58 8.01
C GLU A 230 3.34 38.69 7.97
N ILE A 231 3.20 37.46 7.48
CA ILE A 231 4.32 36.54 7.29
C ILE A 231 5.31 37.05 6.26
N GLN A 232 4.83 37.65 5.17
CA GLN A 232 5.70 38.30 4.18
C GLN A 232 6.46 39.49 4.77
N ALA A 233 5.79 40.36 5.51
CA ALA A 233 6.44 41.48 6.21
C ALA A 233 7.53 41.01 7.21
N ILE A 234 7.29 39.91 7.93
CA ILE A 234 8.32 39.31 8.83
C ILE A 234 9.51 38.80 8.01
N ARG A 235 9.30 38.22 6.85
CA ARG A 235 10.38 37.74 5.97
C ARG A 235 11.22 38.88 5.40
N GLU A 236 10.57 39.91 4.90
CA GLU A 236 11.23 41.13 4.41
C GLU A 236 12.05 41.83 5.52
N LYS A 237 11.51 41.91 6.73
CA LYS A 237 12.21 42.44 7.90
C LYS A 237 13.50 41.68 8.26
N HIS A 238 13.54 40.38 7.97
CA HIS A 238 14.66 39.49 8.32
C HIS A 238 15.36 38.96 7.07
N GLU A 239 15.48 39.74 5.99
CA GLU A 239 16.18 39.34 4.76
C GLU A 239 17.56 38.76 5.09
N GLY A 240 17.77 37.46 4.69
CA GLY A 240 19.01 36.72 4.94
C GLY A 240 19.10 35.95 6.25
N ASP A 241 18.21 36.18 7.23
CA ASP A 241 18.19 35.40 8.49
C ASP A 241 16.93 34.52 8.58
N MET A 242 16.99 33.36 7.89
CA MET A 242 15.89 32.39 7.89
C MET A 242 15.48 31.95 9.31
N GLN A 243 16.41 31.91 10.28
CA GLN A 243 16.11 31.43 11.62
C GLN A 243 15.27 32.44 12.41
N LYS A 244 15.61 33.72 12.32
CA LYS A 244 14.83 34.80 12.98
C LYS A 244 13.46 34.93 12.32
N SER A 245 13.39 34.90 11.00
CA SER A 245 12.13 34.94 10.26
C SER A 245 11.20 33.79 10.69
N GLN A 246 11.73 32.56 10.81
CA GLN A 246 10.97 31.40 11.22
C GLN A 246 10.51 31.49 12.70
N ALA A 247 11.35 32.01 13.59
CA ALA A 247 11.01 32.22 15.00
C ALA A 247 9.89 33.26 15.17
N GLU A 248 9.97 34.41 14.47
CA GLU A 248 8.95 35.46 14.54
C GLU A 248 7.63 35.02 13.90
N THR A 249 7.70 34.24 12.79
CA THR A 249 6.51 33.61 12.18
C THR A 249 5.84 32.63 13.13
N MET A 250 6.61 31.83 13.88
CA MET A 250 6.04 30.91 14.89
C MET A 250 5.40 31.67 16.03
N GLU A 251 5.98 32.82 16.49
CA GLU A 251 5.38 33.68 17.47
C GLU A 251 4.07 34.29 16.99
N LEU A 252 3.99 34.72 15.70
CA LEU A 252 2.76 35.17 15.06
C LEU A 252 1.66 34.10 15.11
N TYR A 253 1.98 32.86 14.74
CA TYR A 253 1.03 31.75 14.83
C TYR A 253 0.52 31.53 16.24
N GLN A 254 1.38 31.65 17.23
CA GLN A 254 0.98 31.55 18.65
C GLN A 254 0.03 32.66 19.09
N LYS A 255 0.37 33.92 18.79
CA LYS A 255 -0.45 35.09 19.12
C LYS A 255 -1.83 35.02 18.48
N THR A 256 -1.91 34.47 17.26
CA THR A 256 -3.15 34.38 16.51
C THR A 256 -3.96 33.09 16.80
N GLY A 257 -3.38 32.13 17.55
CA GLY A 257 -4.00 30.82 17.81
C GLY A 257 -4.13 29.95 16.56
N VAL A 258 -3.31 30.21 15.52
CA VAL A 258 -3.29 29.43 14.27
C VAL A 258 -2.23 28.33 14.38
N SER A 259 -2.63 27.10 14.13
CA SER A 259 -1.69 25.96 14.13
C SER A 259 -0.98 25.85 12.77
N PRO A 260 0.35 25.90 12.71
CA PRO A 260 1.09 25.67 11.49
C PRO A 260 0.90 24.22 10.94
N LEU A 261 0.60 23.28 11.84
CA LEU A 261 0.31 21.88 11.46
C LEU A 261 -1.08 21.72 10.82
N GLY A 262 -1.98 22.69 11.01
CA GLY A 262 -3.33 22.61 10.44
C GLY A 262 -3.35 22.56 8.92
N GLY A 263 -2.35 23.15 8.25
CA GLY A 263 -2.21 23.11 6.79
C GLY A 263 -1.73 21.77 6.23
N CYS A 264 -0.97 20.99 6.98
CA CYS A 264 -0.49 19.68 6.56
C CYS A 264 -1.39 18.51 7.05
N LEU A 265 -2.39 18.81 7.88
CA LEU A 265 -3.30 17.81 8.45
C LEU A 265 -4.02 16.94 7.39
N PRO A 266 -4.45 17.48 6.21
CA PRO A 266 -5.00 16.64 5.14
C PRO A 266 -4.03 15.56 4.69
N ILE A 267 -2.74 15.89 4.56
CA ILE A 267 -1.71 14.96 4.12
C ILE A 267 -1.57 13.82 5.12
N LEU A 268 -1.56 14.12 6.42
CA LEU A 268 -1.44 13.11 7.47
C LEU A 268 -2.61 12.10 7.48
N PHE A 269 -3.83 12.55 7.22
CA PHE A 269 -4.99 11.65 7.10
C PHE A 269 -5.07 10.96 5.74
N GLN A 270 -4.62 11.63 4.68
CA GLN A 270 -4.67 11.10 3.31
C GLN A 270 -3.60 10.03 3.07
N MET A 271 -2.39 10.17 3.64
CA MET A 271 -1.27 9.25 3.36
C MET A 271 -1.57 7.79 3.74
N PRO A 272 -2.11 7.47 4.94
CA PRO A 272 -2.47 6.08 5.26
C PRO A 272 -3.48 5.50 4.28
N ILE A 273 -4.48 6.28 3.86
CA ILE A 273 -5.51 5.84 2.90
C ILE A 273 -4.88 5.61 1.53
N LEU A 274 -4.03 6.53 1.08
CA LEU A 274 -3.35 6.46 -0.22
C LEU A 274 -2.46 5.22 -0.30
N ILE A 275 -1.67 4.96 0.75
CA ILE A 275 -0.83 3.77 0.85
C ILE A 275 -1.67 2.50 0.94
N SER A 276 -2.78 2.53 1.68
CA SER A 276 -3.68 1.38 1.80
C SER A 276 -4.28 0.99 0.44
N VAL A 277 -4.77 1.96 -0.33
CA VAL A 277 -5.31 1.70 -1.67
C VAL A 277 -4.23 1.26 -2.66
N PHE A 278 -3.00 1.78 -2.51
CA PHE A 278 -1.84 1.36 -3.30
C PHE A 278 -1.55 -0.14 -3.17
N TYR A 279 -1.76 -0.72 -1.99
CA TYR A 279 -1.63 -2.17 -1.78
C TYR A 279 -2.95 -2.92 -1.98
N PHE A 280 -4.09 -2.29 -1.85
CA PHE A 280 -5.40 -2.93 -1.99
C PHE A 280 -5.71 -3.26 -3.45
N ILE A 281 -5.81 -2.26 -4.33
CA ILE A 281 -6.30 -2.46 -5.71
C ILE A 281 -5.41 -3.43 -6.50
N PRO A 282 -4.06 -3.29 -6.55
CA PRO A 282 -3.23 -4.18 -7.36
C PRO A 282 -3.12 -5.62 -6.86
N ASN A 283 -3.49 -5.87 -5.58
CA ASN A 283 -3.37 -7.21 -4.98
C ASN A 283 -4.70 -7.94 -4.83
N MET A 284 -5.83 -7.29 -5.18
CA MET A 284 -7.14 -7.94 -5.14
C MET A 284 -7.44 -8.58 -6.49
N ILE A 285 -7.59 -9.92 -6.49
CA ILE A 285 -7.85 -10.71 -7.71
C ILE A 285 -9.16 -10.31 -8.40
N GLU A 286 -10.12 -9.77 -7.67
CA GLU A 286 -11.42 -9.38 -8.20
C GLU A 286 -11.36 -8.30 -9.28
N PHE A 287 -10.29 -7.52 -9.34
CA PHE A 287 -10.08 -6.55 -10.42
C PHE A 287 -9.49 -7.16 -11.69
N ARG A 288 -8.96 -8.40 -11.62
CA ARG A 288 -8.32 -9.08 -12.73
C ARG A 288 -9.31 -9.44 -13.81
N GLY A 289 -9.01 -9.07 -15.05
CA GLY A 289 -9.87 -9.28 -16.21
C GLY A 289 -11.13 -8.40 -16.24
N GLN A 290 -11.27 -7.44 -15.33
CA GLN A 290 -12.42 -6.53 -15.27
C GLN A 290 -12.18 -5.30 -16.12
N SER A 291 -12.98 -5.11 -17.16
CA SER A 291 -12.87 -3.95 -18.05
C SER A 291 -13.66 -2.75 -17.51
N PHE A 292 -13.17 -1.55 -17.78
CA PHE A 292 -13.89 -0.31 -17.51
C PHE A 292 -13.45 0.83 -18.43
N LEU A 293 -14.40 1.49 -19.08
CA LEU A 293 -14.18 2.51 -20.11
C LEU A 293 -13.25 1.96 -21.22
N TRP A 294 -12.06 2.53 -21.37
CA TRP A 294 -11.05 2.10 -22.35
C TRP A 294 -10.04 1.09 -21.80
N ALA A 295 -10.03 0.86 -20.49
CA ALA A 295 -9.17 -0.15 -19.88
C ALA A 295 -9.80 -1.53 -20.05
N ASN A 296 -9.06 -2.47 -20.65
CA ASN A 296 -9.50 -3.83 -20.83
C ASN A 296 -9.43 -4.65 -19.55
N ASP A 297 -8.55 -4.23 -18.62
CA ASP A 297 -8.31 -4.90 -17.34
C ASP A 297 -7.88 -3.88 -16.29
N LEU A 298 -8.63 -3.80 -15.18
CA LEU A 298 -8.35 -2.89 -14.08
C LEU A 298 -7.14 -3.32 -13.21
N SER A 299 -6.72 -4.57 -13.29
CA SER A 299 -5.58 -5.10 -12.53
C SER A 299 -4.23 -4.76 -13.14
N THR A 300 -4.19 -4.42 -14.43
CA THR A 300 -2.98 -4.03 -15.16
C THR A 300 -3.10 -2.61 -15.72
N TYR A 301 -2.07 -2.11 -16.39
CA TYR A 301 -2.08 -0.78 -16.98
C TYR A 301 -3.02 -0.69 -18.19
N ASP A 302 -3.66 0.47 -18.37
CA ASP A 302 -4.37 0.80 -19.60
C ASP A 302 -3.38 1.30 -20.67
N SER A 303 -3.62 0.99 -21.93
CA SER A 303 -2.77 1.43 -23.04
C SER A 303 -3.62 1.96 -24.18
N ILE A 304 -3.65 3.26 -24.36
CA ILE A 304 -4.31 3.92 -25.50
C ILE A 304 -3.39 4.02 -26.73
N LEU A 305 -2.06 3.96 -26.51
CA LEU A 305 -1.05 4.03 -27.54
C LEU A 305 0.14 3.15 -27.16
N ARG A 306 0.58 2.29 -28.08
CA ARG A 306 1.84 1.55 -27.95
C ARG A 306 2.92 2.27 -28.77
N LEU A 307 4.07 2.50 -28.13
CA LEU A 307 5.23 3.12 -28.76
C LEU A 307 6.09 2.03 -29.44
N PRO A 308 6.70 2.33 -30.60
CA PRO A 308 7.62 1.39 -31.25
C PRO A 308 8.99 1.29 -30.55
N PHE A 309 9.20 2.02 -29.48
CA PHE A 309 10.42 2.04 -28.65
C PHE A 309 10.06 2.13 -27.17
N THR A 310 10.99 1.72 -26.32
CA THR A 310 10.82 1.81 -24.85
C THR A 310 11.50 3.07 -24.32
N ILE A 311 10.74 3.91 -23.62
CA ILE A 311 11.28 5.06 -22.89
C ILE A 311 11.76 4.59 -21.53
N PRO A 312 13.02 4.87 -21.12
CA PRO A 312 13.51 4.52 -19.80
C PRO A 312 12.59 5.05 -18.69
N PHE A 313 12.26 4.21 -17.71
CA PHE A 313 11.37 4.48 -16.59
C PHE A 313 9.89 4.74 -16.94
N TYR A 314 9.54 4.90 -18.23
CA TYR A 314 8.15 5.11 -18.66
C TYR A 314 7.54 3.86 -19.29
N GLY A 315 8.31 3.15 -20.13
CA GLY A 315 7.86 1.97 -20.85
C GLY A 315 7.57 2.22 -22.33
N SER A 316 6.89 1.26 -22.98
CA SER A 316 6.54 1.28 -24.41
C SER A 316 5.04 1.52 -24.67
N HIS A 317 4.33 2.06 -23.67
CA HIS A 317 2.89 2.34 -23.78
C HIS A 317 2.53 3.66 -23.10
N VAL A 318 1.35 4.16 -23.41
CA VAL A 318 0.81 5.40 -22.83
C VAL A 318 -0.50 5.07 -22.13
N SER A 319 -0.53 5.24 -20.80
CA SER A 319 -1.73 5.07 -19.97
C SER A 319 -2.52 6.39 -19.93
N LEU A 320 -3.79 6.36 -20.34
CA LEU A 320 -4.66 7.53 -20.29
C LEU A 320 -5.09 7.84 -18.83
N PHE A 321 -5.37 6.82 -18.01
CA PHE A 321 -5.69 7.06 -16.60
C PHE A 321 -4.53 7.73 -15.86
N THR A 322 -3.28 7.38 -16.17
CA THR A 322 -2.10 8.03 -15.59
C THR A 322 -1.97 9.48 -16.03
N ILE A 323 -2.25 9.78 -17.30
CA ILE A 323 -2.28 11.17 -17.80
C ILE A 323 -3.37 11.98 -17.09
N LEU A 324 -4.59 11.43 -16.98
CA LEU A 324 -5.71 12.08 -16.28
C LEU A 324 -5.39 12.30 -14.80
N MET A 325 -4.74 11.33 -14.15
CA MET A 325 -4.24 11.47 -12.79
C MET A 325 -3.25 12.61 -12.67
N ALA A 326 -2.23 12.70 -13.54
CA ALA A 326 -1.23 13.77 -13.52
C ALA A 326 -1.85 15.15 -13.74
N ILE A 327 -2.77 15.29 -14.70
CA ILE A 327 -3.53 16.52 -14.92
C ILE A 327 -4.35 16.90 -13.69
N SER A 328 -5.02 15.92 -13.05
CA SER A 328 -5.82 16.16 -11.84
C SER A 328 -4.99 16.63 -10.65
N ILE A 329 -3.74 16.13 -10.51
CA ILE A 329 -2.78 16.61 -9.50
C ILE A 329 -2.41 18.08 -9.79
N MET A 330 -2.17 18.44 -11.06
CA MET A 330 -1.86 19.83 -11.43
C MET A 330 -3.03 20.78 -11.10
N LEU A 331 -4.28 20.37 -11.40
CA LEU A 331 -5.47 21.14 -11.06
C LEU A 331 -5.61 21.32 -9.54
N MET A 332 -5.41 20.26 -8.77
CA MET A 332 -5.44 20.30 -7.31
C MET A 332 -4.35 21.22 -6.74
N ASN A 333 -3.12 21.13 -7.25
CA ASN A 333 -1.99 21.98 -6.84
C ASN A 333 -2.26 23.45 -7.11
N LYS A 334 -2.84 23.81 -8.26
CA LYS A 334 -3.22 25.20 -8.59
C LYS A 334 -4.19 25.78 -7.54
N THR A 335 -5.10 24.98 -7.03
CA THR A 335 -6.05 25.40 -6.00
C THR A 335 -5.37 25.55 -4.64
N ASN A 336 -4.46 24.64 -4.29
CA ASN A 336 -3.67 24.69 -3.07
C ASN A 336 -2.70 25.88 -3.04
N MET A 337 -2.08 26.23 -4.18
CA MET A 337 -1.20 27.40 -4.28
C MET A 337 -1.88 28.71 -3.91
N GLN A 338 -3.14 28.90 -4.27
CA GLN A 338 -3.91 30.08 -3.87
C GLN A 338 -4.09 30.16 -2.36
N MET A 339 -4.01 29.03 -1.65
CA MET A 339 -4.14 28.94 -0.19
C MET A 339 -2.78 28.92 0.52
N GLN A 340 -1.69 28.53 -0.16
CA GLN A 340 -0.32 28.42 0.36
C GLN A 340 0.63 29.44 -0.30
N ALA A 341 0.21 30.69 -0.45
CA ALA A 341 0.98 31.75 -1.14
C ALA A 341 2.39 32.02 -0.55
N SER A 342 2.81 31.29 0.47
CA SER A 342 4.08 31.45 1.17
C SER A 342 5.20 30.49 0.75
N MET A 343 5.00 29.64 -0.28
CA MET A 343 6.09 28.81 -0.80
C MET A 343 6.95 29.60 -1.78
N GLU A 344 8.09 30.08 -1.33
CA GLU A 344 9.13 30.69 -2.16
C GLU A 344 10.32 29.73 -2.34
N GLY A 345 11.14 30.02 -3.37
CA GLY A 345 12.37 29.27 -3.62
C GLY A 345 12.18 27.94 -4.36
N PRO A 346 13.13 26.99 -4.23
CA PRO A 346 13.13 25.73 -4.98
C PRO A 346 11.88 24.89 -4.78
N MET A 347 11.20 25.01 -3.61
CA MET A 347 9.99 24.28 -3.26
C MET A 347 8.82 24.60 -4.23
N LYS A 348 8.80 25.78 -4.84
CA LYS A 348 7.80 26.16 -5.84
C LYS A 348 7.89 25.30 -7.11
N TYR A 349 9.09 24.86 -7.49
CA TYR A 349 9.29 24.01 -8.67
C TYR A 349 8.91 22.55 -8.41
N PHE A 350 9.03 22.08 -7.16
CA PHE A 350 8.69 20.71 -6.77
C PHE A 350 7.22 20.35 -7.09
N GLN A 351 6.30 21.29 -6.94
CA GLN A 351 4.88 21.06 -7.23
C GLN A 351 4.58 20.81 -8.71
N TYR A 352 5.43 21.29 -9.64
CA TYR A 352 5.33 21.00 -11.09
C TYR A 352 6.08 19.72 -11.44
N PHE A 353 7.16 19.43 -10.72
CA PHE A 353 7.97 18.23 -10.94
C PHE A 353 7.25 16.95 -10.49
N ILE A 354 6.53 17.00 -9.35
CA ILE A 354 5.83 15.82 -8.81
C ILE A 354 4.82 15.22 -9.80
N PRO A 355 3.90 15.95 -10.45
CA PRO A 355 2.97 15.35 -11.41
C PRO A 355 3.67 14.70 -12.61
N ILE A 356 4.77 15.27 -13.08
CA ILE A 356 5.58 14.71 -14.18
C ILE A 356 6.25 13.41 -13.70
N MET A 357 6.86 13.41 -12.52
CA MET A 357 7.44 12.21 -11.91
C MET A 357 6.40 11.12 -11.73
N MET A 358 5.20 11.48 -11.26
CA MET A 358 4.08 10.54 -11.08
C MET A 358 3.62 9.94 -12.41
N LEU A 359 3.62 10.72 -13.51
CA LEU A 359 3.30 10.22 -14.83
C LEU A 359 4.28 9.10 -15.26
N PHE A 360 5.58 9.26 -15.01
CA PHE A 360 6.58 8.25 -15.33
C PHE A 360 6.44 7.01 -14.42
N PHE A 361 6.27 7.24 -13.11
CA PHE A 361 6.21 6.17 -12.14
C PHE A 361 4.96 5.30 -12.28
N PHE A 362 3.77 5.92 -12.45
CA PHE A 362 2.51 5.20 -12.47
C PHE A 362 2.08 4.69 -13.84
N ASN A 363 2.83 4.97 -14.92
CA ASN A 363 2.44 4.56 -16.27
C ASN A 363 2.23 3.04 -16.42
N SER A 364 3.02 2.23 -15.70
CA SER A 364 2.95 0.76 -15.75
C SER A 364 2.20 0.14 -14.56
N PHE A 365 1.52 0.95 -13.74
CA PHE A 365 0.69 0.46 -12.63
C PHE A 365 -0.73 0.10 -13.08
N SER A 366 -1.46 -0.59 -12.21
CA SER A 366 -2.84 -0.98 -12.52
C SER A 366 -3.72 0.23 -12.84
N SER A 367 -4.52 0.10 -13.88
CA SER A 367 -5.46 1.12 -14.33
C SER A 367 -6.52 1.44 -13.27
N GLY A 368 -6.92 0.45 -12.47
CA GLY A 368 -7.81 0.66 -11.33
C GLY A 368 -7.20 1.57 -10.26
N LEU A 369 -5.90 1.45 -10.00
CA LEU A 369 -5.19 2.30 -9.04
C LEU A 369 -5.05 3.73 -9.55
N THR A 370 -4.62 3.93 -10.79
CA THR A 370 -4.47 5.26 -11.39
C THR A 370 -5.83 5.95 -11.56
N TYR A 371 -6.88 5.19 -11.90
CA TYR A 371 -8.26 5.66 -11.91
C TYR A 371 -8.74 6.11 -10.51
N TYR A 372 -8.48 5.33 -9.46
CA TYR A 372 -8.79 5.74 -8.08
C TYR A 372 -8.11 7.05 -7.71
N TYR A 373 -6.83 7.22 -8.03
CA TYR A 373 -6.11 8.47 -7.73
C TYR A 373 -6.62 9.65 -8.53
N PHE A 374 -6.94 9.45 -9.81
CA PHE A 374 -7.61 10.46 -10.62
C PHE A 374 -8.91 10.93 -9.98
N LEU A 375 -9.81 10.00 -9.66
CA LEU A 375 -11.10 10.31 -9.02
C LEU A 375 -10.93 11.01 -7.68
N THR A 376 -9.98 10.54 -6.88
CA THR A 376 -9.66 11.10 -5.56
C THR A 376 -9.19 12.56 -5.67
N ASN A 377 -8.36 12.89 -6.65
CA ASN A 377 -7.90 14.25 -6.91
C ASN A 377 -9.06 15.16 -7.36
N ILE A 378 -9.90 14.69 -8.29
CA ILE A 378 -11.10 15.42 -8.75
C ILE A 378 -12.08 15.66 -7.61
N ALA A 379 -12.33 14.63 -6.79
CA ALA A 379 -13.20 14.76 -5.62
C ALA A 379 -12.65 15.76 -4.60
N THR A 380 -11.32 15.74 -4.36
CA THR A 380 -10.64 16.72 -3.50
C THR A 380 -10.78 18.13 -4.04
N TYR A 381 -10.53 18.32 -5.34
CA TYR A 381 -10.68 19.61 -6.00
C TYR A 381 -12.11 20.14 -5.87
N GLY A 382 -13.11 19.30 -6.13
CA GLY A 382 -14.54 19.65 -5.96
C GLY A 382 -14.88 20.00 -4.52
N GLN A 383 -14.43 19.18 -3.57
CA GLN A 383 -14.66 19.38 -2.12
C GLN A 383 -14.05 20.70 -1.62
N MET A 384 -12.82 21.01 -2.04
CA MET A 384 -12.17 22.28 -1.70
C MET A 384 -12.91 23.50 -2.24
N ASN A 385 -13.44 23.43 -3.46
CA ASN A 385 -14.24 24.51 -4.04
C ASN A 385 -15.59 24.69 -3.32
N ILE A 386 -16.18 23.60 -2.85
CA ILE A 386 -17.39 23.64 -2.00
C ILE A 386 -17.05 24.31 -0.66
N PHE A 387 -15.98 23.89 0.01
CA PHE A 387 -15.57 24.45 1.30
C PHE A 387 -15.27 25.94 1.23
N LYS A 388 -14.64 26.42 0.15
CA LYS A 388 -14.41 27.86 -0.08
C LYS A 388 -15.68 28.70 0.01
N LYS A 389 -16.84 28.15 -0.36
CA LYS A 389 -18.13 28.87 -0.31
C LYS A 389 -18.67 28.99 1.11
N PHE A 390 -18.27 28.10 2.02
CA PHE A 390 -18.74 28.09 3.41
C PHE A 390 -17.78 28.79 4.38
N VAL A 391 -16.58 29.14 3.92
CA VAL A 391 -15.58 29.83 4.74
C VAL A 391 -15.72 31.34 4.57
N ASP A 392 -16.08 32.01 5.66
CA ASP A 392 -16.20 33.46 5.72
C ASP A 392 -14.86 34.06 6.19
N GLU A 393 -14.11 34.65 5.25
CA GLU A 393 -12.81 35.25 5.54
C GLU A 393 -12.91 36.44 6.54
N SER A 394 -14.05 37.14 6.61
CA SER A 394 -14.23 38.23 7.55
C SER A 394 -14.30 37.72 8.99
N LYS A 395 -15.07 36.65 9.24
CA LYS A 395 -15.13 36.01 10.56
C LYS A 395 -13.79 35.44 10.99
N ILE A 396 -13.00 34.91 10.05
CA ILE A 396 -11.64 34.43 10.33
C ILE A 396 -10.73 35.59 10.77
N LYS A 397 -10.80 36.76 10.10
CA LYS A 397 -10.02 37.95 10.50
C LYS A 397 -10.39 38.40 11.88
N ASP A 398 -11.69 38.52 12.18
CA ASP A 398 -12.18 38.94 13.52
C ASP A 398 -11.73 37.97 14.60
N GLU A 399 -11.79 36.64 14.35
CA GLU A 399 -11.28 35.61 15.27
C GLU A 399 -9.78 35.76 15.54
N ILE A 400 -8.98 35.98 14.49
CA ILE A 400 -7.54 36.17 14.57
C ILE A 400 -7.23 37.45 15.43
N GLU A 401 -7.93 38.55 15.18
CA GLU A 401 -7.74 39.79 15.95
C GLU A 401 -8.14 39.64 17.42
N LEU A 402 -9.24 38.97 17.70
CA LEU A 402 -9.64 38.65 19.07
C LEU A 402 -8.59 37.77 19.77
N ASN A 403 -8.03 36.78 19.09
CA ASN A 403 -6.98 35.93 19.63
C ASN A 403 -5.68 36.72 19.89
N LYS A 404 -5.28 37.63 18.98
CA LYS A 404 -4.15 38.55 19.22
C LYS A 404 -4.32 39.36 20.52
N LYS A 405 -5.51 39.86 20.76
CA LYS A 405 -5.81 40.63 21.99
C LYS A 405 -5.79 39.75 23.25
N LYS A 406 -6.29 38.51 23.16
CA LYS A 406 -6.35 37.58 24.30
C LYS A 406 -4.99 36.96 24.65
N ASN A 407 -4.19 36.67 23.65
CA ASN A 407 -2.97 35.86 23.79
C ASN A 407 -1.69 36.70 24.01
N VAL A 408 -1.81 37.99 24.22
CA VAL A 408 -0.65 38.88 24.52
C VAL A 408 0.21 38.34 25.70
N ASN A 409 -0.38 37.55 26.62
CA ASN A 409 0.30 36.99 27.81
C ASN A 409 0.21 35.43 27.88
N SER A 410 -0.01 34.72 26.80
CA SER A 410 -0.14 33.23 26.86
C SER A 410 1.21 32.55 27.10
N LYS A 411 1.25 31.60 28.04
CA LYS A 411 2.41 30.73 28.26
C LYS A 411 2.66 29.85 27.02
N LYS A 412 3.94 29.68 26.63
CA LYS A 412 4.35 28.81 25.55
C LYS A 412 3.85 27.40 25.77
N SER A 413 3.34 26.76 24.73
CA SER A 413 2.92 25.35 24.80
C SER A 413 4.13 24.42 24.98
N SER A 414 3.93 23.20 25.54
CA SER A 414 4.99 22.20 25.73
C SER A 414 5.69 21.80 24.44
N PHE A 415 4.97 21.81 23.33
CA PHE A 415 5.53 21.55 21.98
C PHE A 415 6.49 22.69 21.56
N GLN A 416 6.13 23.93 21.82
CA GLN A 416 6.94 25.11 21.51
C GLN A 416 8.21 25.19 22.36
N ILE A 417 8.12 24.82 23.62
CA ILE A 417 9.30 24.71 24.49
C ILE A 417 10.29 23.73 23.95
N ARG A 418 9.81 22.52 23.53
CA ARG A 418 10.66 21.49 22.90
C ARG A 418 11.25 21.93 21.57
N LEU A 419 10.50 22.67 20.76
CA LEU A 419 10.98 23.20 19.48
C LEU A 419 12.05 24.27 19.69
N ASP A 420 11.85 25.21 20.63
CA ASP A 420 12.83 26.23 21.03
C ASP A 420 14.12 25.57 21.56
N GLU A 421 14.00 24.52 22.38
CA GLU A 421 15.14 23.76 22.91
C GLU A 421 15.90 23.04 21.77
N ALA A 422 15.19 22.40 20.82
CA ALA A 422 15.81 21.74 19.67
C ALA A 422 16.52 22.74 18.75
N MET A 423 15.94 23.93 18.52
CA MET A 423 16.58 24.98 17.73
C MET A 423 17.81 25.55 18.44
N LYS A 424 17.77 25.80 19.77
CA LYS A 424 18.92 26.22 20.55
C LYS A 424 20.05 25.20 20.59
N ALA A 425 19.71 23.90 20.69
CA ALA A 425 20.69 22.81 20.64
C ALA A 425 21.42 22.75 19.28
N LYS A 426 20.69 23.03 18.18
CA LYS A 426 21.27 23.07 16.83
C LYS A 426 22.16 24.31 16.61
N GLN A 427 21.80 25.46 17.20
CA GLN A 427 22.62 26.67 17.17
C GLN A 427 23.95 26.49 17.92
N ASN A 428 23.93 25.81 19.06
CA ASN A 428 25.14 25.52 19.84
C ASN A 428 26.07 24.50 19.17
N LYS A 429 25.53 23.60 18.33
CA LYS A 429 26.36 22.69 17.51
C LYS A 429 27.03 23.39 16.33
N ASN A 430 26.44 24.42 15.76
CA ASN A 430 27.03 25.17 14.64
C ASN A 430 28.02 26.28 15.08
N LYS A 431 28.16 26.52 16.39
CA LYS A 431 29.15 27.45 16.94
C LYS A 431 30.42 26.78 17.49
N LYS A 432 30.46 25.44 17.47
CA LYS A 432 31.67 24.63 17.70
C LYS A 432 32.17 24.08 16.36
#